data_b5d6b5a91592c535481a8a2df513e3a1
#
_entry.id   b5d6b5a91592c535481a8a2df513e3a1
#
_cell.length_a   1.000
_cell.length_b   1.000
_cell.length_c   1.000
_cell.angle_alpha   90.00
_cell.angle_beta   90.00
_cell.angle_gamma   90.00
#
_symmetry.space_group_name_H-M   'P 1'
#
loop_
_entity.id
_entity.type
_entity.pdbx_description
1 polymer ?
#
loop_
_entity_poly.entity_id
_entity_poly.type
_entity_poly.pdbx_seq_one_letter_code
_entity_poly.pdbx_strand_id
1 'polypeptide(L)'
;AGDEVITSAYTYTASASPAVHVGATLKFIDVAPDSFEMDYEALEAAITEKTKVIVPVDIAGVPCDYDRIFDIVERKKALFHPSNDVQRAIGRVIVAADSAHAFGASYMRDGERIMCGNVADFTSFSFHAVKNLTTAEGGALTWRPIEGFDDEYIYKQFMLLSLHGQTKDALHKNGLGNWEYDIVAPSYKCNMTDIQAAIGLVQLDRYEGLLKRRRDIIERYDEAFKTLGHLTVPHFTDRHTSSGHLYLLRIPGIGVDRRNELIVQ
;
A
#
# COMPACT_ATOMS: atom_id res chain seq x y z
N ALA A 1 -5.11 -22.33 0.87
CA ALA A 1 -6.56 -22.25 0.65
C ALA A 1 -7.27 -22.19 2.01
N GLY A 2 -8.31 -21.35 2.14
CA GLY A 2 -9.04 -21.18 3.41
C GLY A 2 -8.48 -20.08 4.33
N ASP A 3 -7.33 -19.53 4.03
CA ASP A 3 -6.80 -18.35 4.71
C ASP A 3 -7.62 -17.11 4.37
N GLU A 4 -7.69 -16.15 5.29
CA GLU A 4 -8.43 -14.92 5.11
C GLU A 4 -7.49 -13.73 4.96
N VAL A 5 -7.87 -12.82 4.06
CA VAL A 5 -7.24 -11.51 3.87
C VAL A 5 -8.29 -10.43 4.11
N ILE A 6 -7.97 -9.45 4.95
CA ILE A 6 -8.86 -8.34 5.29
C ILE A 6 -8.36 -7.07 4.60
N THR A 7 -9.26 -6.31 3.95
CA THR A 7 -8.95 -4.99 3.39
C THR A 7 -10.12 -4.03 3.55
N SER A 8 -9.91 -2.75 3.24
CA SER A 8 -10.96 -1.73 3.24
C SER A 8 -11.95 -1.97 2.09
N ALA A 9 -13.25 -1.70 2.32
CA ALA A 9 -14.25 -1.64 1.27
C ALA A 9 -14.10 -0.39 0.38
N TYR A 10 -13.50 0.68 0.91
CA TYR A 10 -13.23 1.91 0.16
C TYR A 10 -11.82 1.88 -0.40
N THR A 11 -11.65 1.18 -1.51
CA THR A 11 -10.37 1.02 -2.19
C THR A 11 -10.56 0.70 -3.67
N TYR A 12 -9.46 0.68 -4.41
CA TYR A 12 -9.41 0.14 -5.76
C TYR A 12 -9.31 -1.40 -5.70
N THR A 13 -9.79 -2.09 -6.73
CA THR A 13 -9.80 -3.57 -6.80
C THR A 13 -8.42 -4.22 -6.60
N ALA A 14 -7.34 -3.50 -6.90
CA ALA A 14 -5.99 -4.03 -6.75
C ALA A 14 -5.58 -4.35 -5.31
N SER A 15 -6.20 -3.74 -4.29
CA SER A 15 -5.97 -4.12 -2.90
C SER A 15 -6.60 -5.48 -2.54
N ALA A 16 -7.62 -5.88 -3.29
CA ALA A 16 -8.45 -7.06 -3.01
C ALA A 16 -8.13 -8.26 -3.93
N SER A 17 -7.93 -8.01 -5.22
CA SER A 17 -7.77 -9.07 -6.23
C SER A 17 -6.59 -10.02 -5.97
N PRO A 18 -5.43 -9.61 -5.42
CA PRO A 18 -4.34 -10.54 -5.10
C PRO A 18 -4.76 -11.63 -4.11
N ALA A 19 -5.62 -11.32 -3.14
CA ALA A 19 -6.14 -12.33 -2.20
C ALA A 19 -6.92 -13.43 -2.93
N VAL A 20 -7.74 -13.04 -3.90
CA VAL A 20 -8.51 -13.99 -4.73
C VAL A 20 -7.59 -14.80 -5.64
N HIS A 21 -6.58 -14.17 -6.24
CA HIS A 21 -5.61 -14.84 -7.12
C HIS A 21 -4.82 -15.95 -6.43
N VAL A 22 -4.55 -15.79 -5.12
CA VAL A 22 -3.86 -16.83 -4.32
C VAL A 22 -4.83 -17.80 -3.64
N GLY A 23 -6.14 -17.72 -3.92
CA GLY A 23 -7.16 -18.61 -3.37
C GLY A 23 -7.50 -18.36 -1.90
N ALA A 24 -7.21 -17.16 -1.39
CA ALA A 24 -7.62 -16.74 -0.05
C ALA A 24 -9.07 -16.22 -0.05
N THR A 25 -9.70 -16.25 1.11
CA THR A 25 -11.02 -15.66 1.34
C THR A 25 -10.85 -14.18 1.64
N LEU A 26 -11.47 -13.33 0.84
CA LEU A 26 -11.44 -11.88 1.01
C LEU A 26 -12.53 -11.43 1.99
N LYS A 27 -12.15 -10.60 2.95
CA LYS A 27 -13.07 -9.89 3.85
C LYS A 27 -12.92 -8.39 3.68
N PHE A 28 -14.03 -7.68 3.54
CA PHE A 28 -14.07 -6.23 3.50
C PHE A 28 -14.49 -5.66 4.86
N ILE A 29 -13.77 -4.61 5.28
CA ILE A 29 -14.15 -3.76 6.41
C ILE A 29 -14.55 -2.41 5.85
N ASP A 30 -15.69 -1.90 6.27
CA ASP A 30 -16.15 -0.57 5.87
C ASP A 30 -15.27 0.52 6.50
N VAL A 31 -15.43 1.73 6.03
CA VAL A 31 -14.79 2.90 6.62
C VAL A 31 -15.57 3.34 7.87
N ALA A 32 -14.87 3.95 8.81
CA ALA A 32 -15.52 4.53 9.99
C ALA A 32 -16.49 5.66 9.58
N PRO A 33 -17.58 5.90 10.34
CA PRO A 33 -18.48 7.02 10.07
C PRO A 33 -17.71 8.33 9.95
N ASP A 34 -18.06 9.12 8.94
CA ASP A 34 -17.44 10.42 8.65
C ASP A 34 -15.92 10.38 8.41
N SER A 35 -15.40 9.22 8.04
CA SER A 35 -14.00 8.97 7.69
C SER A 35 -13.87 8.35 6.29
N PHE A 36 -12.64 8.25 5.83
CA PHE A 36 -12.24 7.47 4.64
C PHE A 36 -11.28 6.33 5.03
N GLU A 37 -10.93 6.25 6.31
CA GLU A 37 -10.09 5.19 6.87
C GLU A 37 -10.94 3.98 7.25
N MET A 38 -10.34 2.80 7.21
CA MET A 38 -10.92 1.54 7.70
C MET A 38 -11.42 1.70 9.14
N ASP A 39 -12.58 1.15 9.45
CA ASP A 39 -13.06 1.06 10.82
C ASP A 39 -12.22 0.06 11.62
N TYR A 40 -11.41 0.56 12.53
CA TYR A 40 -10.48 -0.25 13.31
C TYR A 40 -11.17 -1.15 14.36
N GLU A 41 -12.36 -0.81 14.84
CA GLU A 41 -13.13 -1.67 15.74
C GLU A 41 -13.72 -2.84 14.95
N ALA A 42 -14.25 -2.57 13.78
CA ALA A 42 -14.70 -3.61 12.87
C ALA A 42 -13.54 -4.49 12.39
N LEU A 43 -12.35 -3.92 12.15
CA LEU A 43 -11.14 -4.68 11.84
C LEU A 43 -10.80 -5.67 12.96
N GLU A 44 -10.76 -5.20 14.21
CA GLU A 44 -10.44 -6.05 15.35
C GLU A 44 -11.45 -7.20 15.53
N ALA A 45 -12.73 -6.92 15.31
CA ALA A 45 -13.79 -7.92 15.39
C ALA A 45 -13.74 -8.95 14.25
N ALA A 46 -13.22 -8.57 13.09
CA ALA A 46 -13.17 -9.43 11.90
C ALA A 46 -12.01 -10.43 11.90
N ILE A 47 -10.97 -10.24 12.74
CA ILE A 47 -9.81 -11.14 12.82
C ILE A 47 -10.22 -12.47 13.42
N THR A 48 -9.90 -13.55 12.71
CA THR A 48 -10.15 -14.94 13.11
C THR A 48 -8.86 -15.76 13.06
N GLU A 49 -8.91 -17.03 13.47
CA GLU A 49 -7.80 -17.99 13.34
C GLU A 49 -7.33 -18.20 11.88
N LYS A 50 -8.20 -17.89 10.91
CA LYS A 50 -7.89 -18.00 9.48
C LYS A 50 -7.23 -16.74 8.91
N THR A 51 -7.29 -15.62 9.62
CA THR A 51 -6.75 -14.34 9.14
C THR A 51 -5.24 -14.37 9.09
N LYS A 52 -4.65 -14.16 7.90
CA LYS A 52 -3.20 -14.15 7.68
C LYS A 52 -2.65 -12.78 7.34
N VAL A 53 -3.42 -11.96 6.63
CA VAL A 53 -2.97 -10.67 6.14
C VAL A 53 -4.07 -9.62 6.31
N ILE A 54 -3.68 -8.43 6.73
CA ILE A 54 -4.48 -7.21 6.62
C ILE A 54 -3.81 -6.32 5.58
N VAL A 55 -4.61 -5.79 4.65
CA VAL A 55 -4.18 -4.84 3.62
C VAL A 55 -4.83 -3.49 3.93
N PRO A 56 -4.21 -2.66 4.81
CA PRO A 56 -4.65 -1.27 4.97
C PRO A 56 -4.32 -0.47 3.73
N VAL A 57 -5.16 0.52 3.42
CA VAL A 57 -5.02 1.36 2.22
C VAL A 57 -4.75 2.79 2.63
N ASP A 58 -3.60 3.33 2.25
CA ASP A 58 -3.21 4.72 2.48
C ASP A 58 -3.92 5.64 1.50
N ILE A 59 -5.26 5.72 1.63
CA ILE A 59 -6.13 6.40 0.68
C ILE A 59 -5.78 7.90 0.54
N ALA A 60 -5.87 8.43 -0.66
CA ALA A 60 -5.53 9.82 -1.00
C ALA A 60 -4.06 10.21 -0.71
N GLY A 61 -3.24 9.25 -0.27
CA GLY A 61 -1.86 9.47 0.17
C GLY A 61 -1.73 9.79 1.65
N VAL A 62 -2.79 9.59 2.42
CA VAL A 62 -2.80 9.73 3.88
C VAL A 62 -2.52 8.37 4.51
N PRO A 63 -1.45 8.24 5.31
CA PRO A 63 -1.15 6.99 6.01
C PRO A 63 -2.26 6.61 6.99
N CYS A 64 -2.61 5.32 7.01
CA CYS A 64 -3.48 4.75 8.04
C CYS A 64 -2.89 4.92 9.44
N ASP A 65 -3.71 4.76 10.48
CA ASP A 65 -3.24 4.70 11.88
C ASP A 65 -2.54 3.34 12.14
N TYR A 66 -1.28 3.24 11.73
CA TYR A 66 -0.49 2.02 11.86
C TYR A 66 -0.24 1.62 13.30
N ASP A 67 -0.16 2.55 14.26
CA ASP A 67 -0.01 2.20 15.65
C ASP A 67 -1.23 1.42 16.13
N ARG A 68 -2.41 1.89 15.79
CA ARG A 68 -3.66 1.21 16.10
C ARG A 68 -3.78 -0.16 15.41
N ILE A 69 -3.37 -0.26 14.15
CA ILE A 69 -3.35 -1.54 13.42
C ILE A 69 -2.40 -2.53 14.09
N PHE A 70 -1.18 -2.13 14.43
CA PHE A 70 -0.22 -3.00 15.08
C PHE A 70 -0.66 -3.42 16.50
N ASP A 71 -1.27 -2.52 17.26
CA ASP A 71 -1.87 -2.86 18.54
C ASP A 71 -2.96 -3.92 18.41
N ILE A 72 -3.81 -3.81 17.38
CA ILE A 72 -4.87 -4.79 17.11
C ILE A 72 -4.27 -6.16 16.79
N VAL A 73 -3.32 -6.23 15.86
CA VAL A 73 -2.74 -7.53 15.45
C VAL A 73 -1.94 -8.17 16.59
N GLU A 74 -1.32 -7.38 17.46
CA GLU A 74 -0.62 -7.91 18.64
C GLU A 74 -1.61 -8.44 19.68
N ARG A 75 -2.71 -7.73 19.98
CA ARG A 75 -3.79 -8.23 20.87
C ARG A 75 -4.42 -9.52 20.35
N LYS A 76 -4.53 -9.69 19.02
CA LYS A 76 -5.11 -10.87 18.37
C LYS A 76 -4.11 -11.97 18.05
N LYS A 77 -2.86 -11.83 18.45
CA LYS A 77 -1.75 -12.76 18.15
C LYS A 77 -2.04 -14.21 18.53
N ALA A 78 -2.76 -14.44 19.62
CA ALA A 78 -3.13 -15.79 20.04
C ALA A 78 -4.02 -16.55 19.05
N LEU A 79 -4.72 -15.85 18.14
CA LEU A 79 -5.53 -16.44 17.08
C LEU A 79 -4.70 -16.79 15.84
N PHE A 80 -3.45 -16.36 15.75
CA PHE A 80 -2.64 -16.52 14.56
C PHE A 80 -1.97 -17.89 14.49
N HIS A 81 -2.25 -18.64 13.44
CA HIS A 81 -1.64 -19.95 13.15
C HIS A 81 -0.78 -19.85 11.90
N PRO A 82 0.56 -19.78 12.02
CA PRO A 82 1.46 -19.66 10.88
C PRO A 82 1.48 -20.92 10.03
N SER A 83 1.47 -20.79 8.71
CA SER A 83 1.53 -21.88 7.74
C SER A 83 2.87 -22.02 7.02
N ASN A 84 3.78 -21.05 7.20
CA ASN A 84 5.14 -21.06 6.64
C ASN A 84 6.13 -20.34 7.55
N ASP A 85 7.43 -20.39 7.18
CA ASP A 85 8.50 -19.86 8.02
C ASP A 85 8.47 -18.34 8.18
N VAL A 86 8.13 -17.59 7.13
CA VAL A 86 7.98 -16.14 7.19
C VAL A 86 6.85 -15.76 8.16
N GLN A 87 5.73 -16.44 8.08
CA GLN A 87 4.61 -16.22 9.02
C GLN A 87 5.00 -16.58 10.45
N ARG A 88 5.81 -17.64 10.65
CA ARG A 88 6.34 -18.00 11.98
C ARG A 88 7.25 -16.93 12.55
N ALA A 89 8.13 -16.38 11.72
CA ALA A 89 9.06 -15.33 12.12
C ALA A 89 8.33 -14.03 12.52
N ILE A 90 7.32 -13.63 11.75
CA ILE A 90 6.50 -12.44 12.07
C ILE A 90 5.60 -12.71 13.29
N GLY A 91 5.07 -13.93 13.45
CA GLY A 91 4.38 -14.43 14.64
C GLY A 91 3.01 -13.82 14.92
N ARG A 92 2.44 -13.05 14.00
CA ARG A 92 1.11 -12.42 14.05
C ARG A 92 0.53 -12.21 12.66
N VAL A 93 -0.69 -11.71 12.57
CA VAL A 93 -1.28 -11.30 11.29
C VAL A 93 -0.37 -10.25 10.63
N ILE A 94 -0.05 -10.49 9.35
CA ILE A 94 0.86 -9.65 8.57
C ILE A 94 0.14 -8.39 8.14
N VAL A 95 0.81 -7.24 8.23
CA VAL A 95 0.32 -5.96 7.72
C VAL A 95 1.01 -5.67 6.40
N ALA A 96 0.26 -5.77 5.29
CA ALA A 96 0.74 -5.51 3.93
C ALA A 96 0.07 -4.26 3.38
N ALA A 97 0.70 -3.11 3.54
CA ALA A 97 0.12 -1.81 3.17
C ALA A 97 -0.04 -1.66 1.65
N ASP A 98 -1.23 -1.24 1.21
CA ASP A 98 -1.43 -0.66 -0.10
C ASP A 98 -1.19 0.85 -0.04
N SER A 99 0.05 1.24 -0.30
CA SER A 99 0.49 2.63 -0.34
C SER A 99 0.58 3.18 -1.77
N ALA A 100 -0.26 2.65 -2.68
CA ALA A 100 -0.31 3.10 -4.09
C ALA A 100 -0.49 4.61 -4.25
N HIS A 101 -1.04 5.27 -3.24
CA HIS A 101 -1.23 6.73 -3.17
C HIS A 101 -0.17 7.44 -2.30
N ALA A 102 0.61 6.72 -1.50
CA ALA A 102 1.37 7.29 -0.39
C ALA A 102 2.89 7.32 -0.61
N PHE A 103 3.38 7.19 -1.85
CA PHE A 103 4.79 7.39 -2.12
C PHE A 103 5.21 8.81 -1.72
N GLY A 104 6.20 8.93 -0.83
CA GLY A 104 6.65 10.20 -0.24
C GLY A 104 5.85 10.69 0.97
N ALA A 105 4.80 9.99 1.38
CA ALA A 105 4.12 10.24 2.65
C ALA A 105 4.94 9.72 3.84
N SER A 106 4.67 10.25 5.03
CA SER A 106 5.37 9.85 6.25
C SER A 106 4.43 9.80 7.45
N TYR A 107 4.81 8.98 8.43
CA TYR A 107 4.11 8.75 9.68
C TYR A 107 5.04 9.06 10.86
N MET A 108 4.50 9.64 11.95
CA MET A 108 5.26 9.92 13.17
C MET A 108 5.07 8.77 14.16
N ARG A 109 6.16 8.17 14.62
CA ARG A 109 6.15 7.14 15.66
C ARG A 109 7.29 7.41 16.65
N ASP A 110 6.98 7.45 17.93
CA ASP A 110 7.96 7.70 19.01
C ASP A 110 8.80 8.99 18.81
N GLY A 111 8.21 10.01 18.18
CA GLY A 111 8.88 11.27 17.85
C GLY A 111 9.76 11.22 16.61
N GLU A 112 9.88 10.08 15.95
CA GLU A 112 10.63 9.92 14.70
C GLU A 112 9.71 9.92 13.48
N ARG A 113 10.22 10.50 12.38
CA ARG A 113 9.55 10.51 11.10
C ARG A 113 9.90 9.26 10.29
N ILE A 114 8.93 8.40 10.06
CA ILE A 114 9.08 7.17 9.28
C ILE A 114 8.39 7.35 7.93
N MET A 115 9.11 7.11 6.83
CA MET A 115 8.50 7.15 5.49
C MET A 115 7.57 5.96 5.29
N CYS A 116 6.43 6.17 4.61
CA CYS A 116 5.63 5.06 4.09
C CYS A 116 6.54 4.14 3.26
N GLY A 117 6.41 2.84 3.48
CA GLY A 117 7.38 1.86 3.00
C GLY A 117 8.20 1.21 4.12
N ASN A 118 8.35 1.91 5.26
CA ASN A 118 9.03 1.39 6.45
C ASN A 118 8.09 1.22 7.66
N VAL A 119 6.79 1.47 7.49
CA VAL A 119 5.82 1.40 8.61
C VAL A 119 5.21 0.01 8.74
N ALA A 120 4.69 -0.55 7.65
CA ALA A 120 4.09 -1.88 7.59
C ALA A 120 5.14 -3.00 7.41
N ASP A 121 4.75 -4.26 7.59
CA ASP A 121 5.66 -5.40 7.34
C ASP A 121 6.07 -5.46 5.88
N PHE A 122 5.10 -5.26 4.98
CA PHE A 122 5.29 -5.10 3.53
C PHE A 122 4.52 -3.87 3.06
N THR A 123 5.04 -3.18 2.06
CA THR A 123 4.38 -2.02 1.47
C THR A 123 4.49 -2.06 -0.05
N SER A 124 3.36 -1.93 -0.73
CA SER A 124 3.29 -1.82 -2.18
C SER A 124 3.02 -0.39 -2.62
N PHE A 125 3.75 0.07 -3.63
CA PHE A 125 3.57 1.36 -4.29
C PHE A 125 3.19 1.17 -5.76
N SER A 126 2.41 2.10 -6.29
CA SER A 126 2.07 2.16 -7.71
C SER A 126 2.75 3.34 -8.38
N PHE A 127 3.32 3.09 -9.57
CA PHE A 127 3.87 4.11 -10.45
C PHE A 127 3.09 4.17 -11.79
N HIS A 128 1.81 3.75 -11.76
CA HIS A 128 0.88 3.93 -12.85
C HIS A 128 0.79 5.41 -13.28
N ALA A 129 0.37 5.67 -14.51
CA ALA A 129 0.37 6.99 -15.14
C ALA A 129 -0.27 8.13 -14.33
N VAL A 130 -1.29 7.82 -13.52
CA VAL A 130 -2.03 8.83 -12.72
C VAL A 130 -1.44 9.06 -11.32
N LYS A 131 -0.40 8.33 -10.92
CA LYS A 131 0.20 8.44 -9.58
C LYS A 131 1.12 9.65 -9.45
N ASN A 132 1.45 10.00 -8.22
CA ASN A 132 2.30 11.15 -7.90
C ASN A 132 3.69 11.06 -8.54
N LEU A 133 4.29 9.87 -8.48
CA LEU A 133 5.44 9.47 -9.25
C LEU A 133 4.98 8.45 -10.27
N THR A 134 5.38 8.60 -11.53
CA THR A 134 4.97 7.68 -12.58
C THR A 134 6.13 7.17 -13.42
N THR A 135 6.00 5.91 -13.84
CA THR A 135 6.84 5.27 -14.85
C THR A 135 5.98 4.81 -16.05
N ALA A 136 4.83 5.47 -16.30
CA ALA A 136 3.72 5.06 -17.14
C ALA A 136 2.99 3.83 -16.56
N GLU A 137 3.66 2.71 -16.46
CA GLU A 137 3.28 1.53 -15.69
C GLU A 137 4.46 1.11 -14.81
N GLY A 138 4.19 0.72 -13.57
CA GLY A 138 5.22 0.28 -12.64
C GLY A 138 4.76 0.29 -11.21
N GLY A 139 5.65 -0.14 -10.34
CA GLY A 139 5.45 -0.15 -8.91
C GLY A 139 6.73 -0.55 -8.18
N ALA A 140 6.71 -0.46 -6.87
CA ALA A 140 7.76 -0.93 -5.99
C ALA A 140 7.15 -1.64 -4.80
N LEU A 141 7.93 -2.53 -4.21
CA LEU A 141 7.61 -3.20 -2.97
C LEU A 141 8.77 -3.00 -1.99
N THR A 142 8.43 -2.67 -0.76
CA THR A 142 9.38 -2.60 0.35
C THR A 142 8.92 -3.51 1.48
N TRP A 143 9.85 -3.88 2.37
CA TRP A 143 9.56 -4.68 3.56
C TRP A 143 10.44 -4.25 4.72
N ARG A 144 9.98 -4.54 5.91
CA ARG A 144 10.78 -4.41 7.13
C ARG A 144 11.61 -5.66 7.36
N PRO A 145 12.77 -5.58 8.01
CA PRO A 145 13.57 -6.75 8.38
C PRO A 145 12.72 -7.82 9.09
N ILE A 146 12.86 -9.06 8.65
CA ILE A 146 12.15 -10.21 9.21
C ILE A 146 13.18 -11.07 9.95
N GLU A 147 12.96 -11.31 11.24
CA GLU A 147 13.89 -12.10 12.06
C GLU A 147 14.14 -13.49 11.44
N GLY A 148 15.40 -13.87 11.33
CA GLY A 148 15.81 -15.15 10.74
C GLY A 148 15.86 -15.20 9.22
N PHE A 149 15.54 -14.08 8.53
CA PHE A 149 15.66 -13.95 7.07
C PHE A 149 16.55 -12.76 6.72
N ASP A 150 17.50 -12.98 5.81
CA ASP A 150 18.23 -11.86 5.25
C ASP A 150 17.43 -11.18 4.11
N ASP A 151 17.71 -9.91 3.87
CA ASP A 151 17.00 -9.11 2.86
C ASP A 151 17.24 -9.66 1.44
N GLU A 152 18.40 -10.27 1.18
CA GLU A 152 18.71 -10.85 -0.12
C GLU A 152 17.83 -12.06 -0.41
N TYR A 153 17.54 -12.90 0.62
CA TYR A 153 16.60 -13.99 0.46
C TYR A 153 15.20 -13.49 0.10
N ILE A 154 14.68 -12.50 0.82
CA ILE A 154 13.36 -11.92 0.56
C ILE A 154 13.32 -11.27 -0.83
N TYR A 155 14.37 -10.51 -1.19
CA TYR A 155 14.51 -9.93 -2.53
C TYR A 155 14.45 -10.99 -3.63
N LYS A 156 15.19 -12.09 -3.48
CA LYS A 156 15.19 -13.19 -4.46
C LYS A 156 13.81 -13.85 -4.61
N GLN A 157 13.03 -13.97 -3.53
CA GLN A 157 11.67 -14.49 -3.62
C GLN A 157 10.78 -13.57 -4.46
N PHE A 158 10.86 -12.25 -4.27
CA PHE A 158 10.11 -11.30 -5.09
C PHE A 158 10.59 -11.28 -6.55
N MET A 159 11.89 -11.41 -6.80
CA MET A 159 12.42 -11.54 -8.17
C MET A 159 11.90 -12.78 -8.87
N LEU A 160 11.88 -13.94 -8.21
CA LEU A 160 11.29 -15.17 -8.74
C LEU A 160 9.81 -14.97 -9.10
N LEU A 161 9.03 -14.36 -8.18
CA LEU A 161 7.60 -14.12 -8.40
C LEU A 161 7.34 -13.14 -9.56
N SER A 162 8.18 -12.13 -9.73
CA SER A 162 8.01 -11.09 -10.75
C SER A 162 8.59 -11.43 -12.12
N LEU A 163 9.37 -12.51 -12.24
CA LEU A 163 10.12 -12.88 -13.45
C LEU A 163 9.93 -14.37 -13.83
N HIS A 164 8.69 -14.83 -13.96
CA HIS A 164 8.34 -16.20 -14.38
C HIS A 164 8.93 -17.34 -13.52
N GLY A 165 9.40 -17.07 -12.29
CA GLY A 165 10.11 -18.06 -11.49
C GLY A 165 11.51 -18.39 -12.01
N GLN A 166 12.13 -17.53 -12.82
CA GLN A 166 13.48 -17.74 -13.34
C GLN A 166 14.53 -17.52 -12.27
N THR A 167 15.51 -18.43 -12.18
CA THR A 167 16.60 -18.37 -11.19
C THR A 167 17.68 -17.33 -11.51
N LYS A 168 17.69 -16.79 -12.74
CA LYS A 168 18.63 -15.74 -13.18
C LYS A 168 17.89 -14.61 -13.89
N ASP A 169 18.21 -13.39 -13.55
CA ASP A 169 17.79 -12.19 -14.26
C ASP A 169 18.65 -11.92 -15.52
N ALA A 170 18.33 -10.84 -16.26
CA ALA A 170 19.03 -10.49 -17.47
C ALA A 170 20.52 -10.14 -17.26
N LEU A 171 20.88 -9.54 -16.11
CA LEU A 171 22.26 -9.16 -15.81
C LEU A 171 23.13 -10.40 -15.55
N HIS A 172 22.60 -11.39 -14.83
CA HIS A 172 23.30 -12.63 -14.55
C HIS A 172 23.42 -13.56 -15.77
N LYS A 173 22.63 -13.33 -16.84
CA LYS A 173 22.70 -14.09 -18.10
C LYS A 173 23.78 -13.58 -19.08
N ASN A 174 24.30 -12.38 -18.88
CA ASN A 174 25.23 -11.73 -19.84
C ASN A 174 26.68 -12.25 -19.79
N GLY A 175 27.05 -13.16 -18.88
CA GLY A 175 28.36 -13.81 -18.84
C GLY A 175 28.49 -14.97 -19.83
N LEU A 176 29.71 -15.21 -20.35
CA LEU A 176 29.99 -16.38 -21.18
C LEU A 176 29.59 -17.69 -20.46
N GLY A 177 28.69 -18.47 -21.06
CA GLY A 177 28.16 -19.72 -20.47
C GLY A 177 27.02 -19.52 -19.47
N ASN A 178 26.57 -18.31 -19.17
CA ASN A 178 25.53 -18.03 -18.17
C ASN A 178 24.09 -18.00 -18.70
N TRP A 179 23.86 -18.43 -19.94
CA TRP A 179 22.53 -18.44 -20.57
C TRP A 179 21.56 -19.45 -19.93
N GLU A 180 22.07 -20.46 -19.27
CA GLU A 180 21.29 -21.53 -18.66
C GLU A 180 20.66 -21.07 -17.33
N TYR A 181 19.37 -21.27 -17.18
CA TYR A 181 18.59 -20.95 -15.97
C TYR A 181 17.44 -21.95 -15.79
N ASP A 182 16.98 -22.09 -14.57
CA ASP A 182 15.83 -22.92 -14.24
C ASP A 182 14.57 -22.09 -14.02
N ILE A 183 13.40 -22.71 -14.21
CA ILE A 183 12.10 -22.18 -13.84
C ILE A 183 11.60 -23.02 -12.66
N VAL A 184 11.59 -22.43 -11.46
CA VAL A 184 11.28 -23.15 -10.21
C VAL A 184 9.80 -23.13 -9.85
N ALA A 185 9.01 -22.20 -10.43
CA ALA A 185 7.57 -22.10 -10.23
C ALA A 185 6.89 -21.33 -11.37
N PRO A 186 5.62 -21.62 -11.68
CA PRO A 186 4.82 -20.77 -12.56
C PRO A 186 4.52 -19.45 -11.84
N SER A 187 5.14 -18.36 -12.28
CA SER A 187 5.06 -17.05 -11.65
C SER A 187 4.71 -15.97 -12.66
N TYR A 188 4.56 -14.73 -12.18
CA TYR A 188 4.16 -13.59 -12.99
C TYR A 188 5.31 -13.04 -13.83
N LYS A 189 4.98 -12.21 -14.82
CA LYS A 189 5.92 -11.37 -15.57
C LYS A 189 5.52 -9.92 -15.34
N CYS A 190 6.13 -9.27 -14.35
CA CYS A 190 5.81 -7.91 -13.95
C CYS A 190 7.06 -7.08 -13.54
N ASN A 191 8.24 -7.44 -14.06
CA ASN A 191 9.45 -6.66 -13.85
C ASN A 191 9.37 -5.32 -14.60
N MET A 192 9.92 -4.26 -14.00
CA MET A 192 10.09 -2.97 -14.65
C MET A 192 11.11 -3.06 -15.78
N THR A 193 10.86 -2.37 -16.89
CA THR A 193 11.82 -2.24 -18.01
C THR A 193 12.76 -1.06 -17.77
N ASP A 194 13.93 -1.06 -18.42
CA ASP A 194 14.89 0.04 -18.32
C ASP A 194 14.33 1.38 -18.81
N ILE A 195 13.43 1.34 -19.79
CA ILE A 195 12.72 2.54 -20.27
C ILE A 195 11.84 3.12 -19.17
N GLN A 196 11.08 2.29 -18.48
CA GLN A 196 10.25 2.71 -17.33
C GLN A 196 11.12 3.22 -16.18
N ALA A 197 12.22 2.53 -15.87
CA ALA A 197 13.17 2.94 -14.84
C ALA A 197 13.79 4.31 -15.15
N ALA A 198 14.17 4.57 -16.40
CA ALA A 198 14.72 5.86 -16.82
C ALA A 198 13.70 7.01 -16.62
N ILE A 199 12.42 6.79 -16.91
CA ILE A 199 11.35 7.75 -16.61
C ILE A 199 11.28 7.99 -15.10
N GLY A 200 11.32 6.90 -14.31
CA GLY A 200 11.27 6.95 -12.84
C GLY A 200 12.39 7.79 -12.23
N LEU A 201 13.62 7.64 -12.72
CA LEU A 201 14.77 8.42 -12.24
C LEU A 201 14.55 9.93 -12.42
N VAL A 202 14.08 10.37 -13.59
CA VAL A 202 13.75 11.78 -13.86
C VAL A 202 12.59 12.27 -12.98
N GLN A 203 11.62 11.41 -12.70
CA GLN A 203 10.52 11.75 -11.79
C GLN A 203 11.02 11.91 -10.34
N LEU A 204 11.94 11.05 -9.89
CA LEU A 204 12.53 11.12 -8.55
C LEU A 204 13.31 12.42 -8.33
N ASP A 205 14.11 12.86 -9.29
CA ASP A 205 14.87 14.12 -9.23
C ASP A 205 13.96 15.35 -9.01
N ARG A 206 12.71 15.28 -9.46
CA ARG A 206 11.73 16.37 -9.36
C ARG A 206 10.73 16.18 -8.22
N TYR A 207 10.78 15.04 -7.53
CA TYR A 207 9.67 14.58 -6.71
C TYR A 207 9.37 15.49 -5.52
N GLU A 208 10.39 16.02 -4.84
CA GLU A 208 10.21 16.96 -3.72
C GLU A 208 9.43 18.21 -4.16
N GLY A 209 9.76 18.75 -5.32
CA GLY A 209 9.03 19.89 -5.90
C GLY A 209 7.57 19.55 -6.24
N LEU A 210 7.31 18.34 -6.71
CA LEU A 210 5.96 17.84 -6.99
C LEU A 210 5.15 17.68 -5.69
N LEU A 211 5.73 17.10 -4.65
CA LEU A 211 5.08 16.98 -3.33
C LEU A 211 4.77 18.35 -2.73
N LYS A 212 5.72 19.30 -2.81
CA LYS A 212 5.49 20.67 -2.35
C LYS A 212 4.31 21.31 -3.08
N ARG A 213 4.26 21.20 -4.41
CA ARG A 213 3.17 21.77 -5.21
C ARG A 213 1.81 21.17 -4.85
N ARG A 214 1.74 19.86 -4.59
CA ARG A 214 0.52 19.19 -4.13
C ARG A 214 0.07 19.71 -2.78
N ARG A 215 1.00 19.90 -1.85
CA ARG A 215 0.72 20.51 -0.54
C ARG A 215 0.12 21.90 -0.71
N ASP A 216 0.76 22.77 -1.50
CA ASP A 216 0.27 24.13 -1.74
C ASP A 216 -1.18 24.14 -2.31
N ILE A 217 -1.54 23.15 -3.14
CA ILE A 217 -2.89 22.99 -3.69
C ILE A 217 -3.88 22.57 -2.60
N ILE A 218 -3.52 21.56 -1.78
CA ILE A 218 -4.37 21.06 -0.69
C ILE A 218 -4.66 22.16 0.32
N GLU A 219 -3.65 22.89 0.77
CA GLU A 219 -3.80 24.01 1.71
C GLU A 219 -4.74 25.09 1.15
N ARG A 220 -4.68 25.34 -0.16
CA ARG A 220 -5.63 26.27 -0.82
C ARG A 220 -7.05 25.72 -0.84
N TYR A 221 -7.25 24.43 -1.05
CA TYR A 221 -8.57 23.81 -0.99
C TYR A 221 -9.11 23.82 0.44
N ASP A 222 -8.29 23.48 1.43
CA ASP A 222 -8.67 23.52 2.83
C ASP A 222 -9.15 24.93 3.24
N GLU A 223 -8.43 25.97 2.86
CA GLU A 223 -8.84 27.37 3.14
C GLU A 223 -10.11 27.74 2.37
N ALA A 224 -10.21 27.41 1.08
CA ALA A 224 -11.37 27.75 0.26
C ALA A 224 -12.66 27.06 0.73
N PHE A 225 -12.56 25.82 1.22
CA PHE A 225 -13.72 25.03 1.63
C PHE A 225 -14.01 25.09 3.14
N LYS A 226 -13.18 25.78 3.91
CA LYS A 226 -13.26 25.87 5.37
C LYS A 226 -14.67 26.21 5.92
N THR A 227 -15.43 27.00 5.18
CA THR A 227 -16.77 27.46 5.59
C THR A 227 -17.91 26.61 5.04
N LEU A 228 -17.63 25.60 4.21
CA LEU A 228 -18.66 24.84 3.50
C LEU A 228 -19.21 23.63 4.29
N GLY A 229 -18.70 23.37 5.49
CA GLY A 229 -19.11 22.21 6.30
C GLY A 229 -18.88 20.85 5.61
N HIS A 230 -17.89 20.79 4.72
CA HIS A 230 -17.47 19.57 4.03
C HIS A 230 -16.63 18.67 4.94
N LEU A 231 -16.54 17.39 4.54
CA LEU A 231 -15.62 16.44 5.15
C LEU A 231 -14.51 16.13 4.15
N THR A 232 -13.27 16.10 4.64
CA THR A 232 -12.10 15.63 3.89
C THR A 232 -11.17 14.85 4.82
N VAL A 233 -10.16 14.16 4.27
CA VAL A 233 -9.10 13.59 5.09
C VAL A 233 -8.12 14.69 5.50
N PRO A 234 -7.70 14.75 6.77
CA PRO A 234 -6.65 15.69 7.18
C PRO A 234 -5.31 15.22 6.59
N HIS A 235 -4.78 15.97 5.62
CA HIS A 235 -3.55 15.60 4.91
C HIS A 235 -2.28 15.83 5.73
N PHE A 236 -2.30 16.82 6.62
CA PHE A 236 -1.12 17.25 7.39
C PHE A 236 -1.50 17.39 8.85
N THR A 237 -0.95 16.54 9.69
CA THR A 237 -1.20 16.50 11.14
C THR A 237 0.12 16.31 11.89
N ASP A 238 0.07 16.31 13.21
CA ASP A 238 1.22 15.97 14.04
C ASP A 238 1.64 14.49 13.88
N ARG A 239 0.74 13.63 13.42
CA ARG A 239 0.98 12.18 13.27
C ARG A 239 1.42 11.78 11.88
N HIS A 240 1.07 12.52 10.85
CA HIS A 240 1.42 12.17 9.48
C HIS A 240 1.53 13.37 8.54
N THR A 241 2.26 13.16 7.46
CA THR A 241 2.32 14.03 6.30
C THR A 241 1.93 13.22 5.07
N SER A 242 0.84 13.61 4.42
CA SER A 242 0.34 12.97 3.21
C SER A 242 1.23 13.26 1.99
N SER A 243 1.22 12.36 1.01
CA SER A 243 1.75 12.62 -0.33
C SER A 243 0.88 13.56 -1.16
N GLY A 244 -0.34 13.85 -0.70
CA GLY A 244 -1.27 14.74 -1.40
C GLY A 244 -1.76 14.18 -2.74
N HIS A 245 -2.01 12.87 -2.82
CA HIS A 245 -2.40 12.23 -4.09
C HIS A 245 -3.79 12.68 -4.57
N LEU A 246 -4.80 12.63 -3.70
CA LEU A 246 -6.18 13.06 -3.99
C LEU A 246 -6.66 13.99 -2.88
N TYR A 247 -7.55 14.90 -3.24
CA TYR A 247 -8.37 15.67 -2.30
C TYR A 247 -9.77 15.06 -2.27
N LEU A 248 -10.07 14.28 -1.23
CA LEU A 248 -11.37 13.63 -1.07
C LEU A 248 -12.34 14.63 -0.45
N LEU A 249 -13.41 14.95 -1.16
CA LEU A 249 -14.43 15.89 -0.72
C LEU A 249 -15.76 15.19 -0.54
N ARG A 250 -16.29 15.24 0.68
CA ARG A 250 -17.66 14.80 0.98
C ARG A 250 -18.48 16.00 1.41
N ILE A 251 -19.58 16.25 0.72
CA ILE A 251 -20.51 17.33 1.04
C ILE A 251 -21.71 16.70 1.76
N PRO A 252 -21.91 16.97 3.07
CA PRO A 252 -23.04 16.41 3.80
C PRO A 252 -24.38 16.84 3.20
N GLY A 253 -25.33 15.93 3.18
CA GLY A 253 -26.71 16.22 2.76
C GLY A 253 -26.98 16.25 1.26
N ILE A 254 -25.96 16.08 0.38
CA ILE A 254 -26.22 15.94 -1.05
C ILE A 254 -26.47 14.48 -1.43
N GLY A 255 -27.50 14.25 -2.28
CA GLY A 255 -27.77 12.95 -2.87
C GLY A 255 -26.84 12.62 -4.06
N VAL A 256 -26.90 11.36 -4.52
CA VAL A 256 -26.10 10.85 -5.63
C VAL A 256 -26.31 11.67 -6.92
N ASP A 257 -27.55 12.00 -7.25
CA ASP A 257 -27.89 12.74 -8.48
C ASP A 257 -27.25 14.12 -8.48
N ARG A 258 -27.39 14.85 -7.36
CA ARG A 258 -26.77 16.18 -7.23
C ARG A 258 -25.26 16.14 -7.25
N ARG A 259 -24.65 15.12 -6.63
CA ARG A 259 -23.20 14.89 -6.72
C ARG A 259 -22.77 14.68 -8.18
N ASN A 260 -23.48 13.83 -8.91
CA ASN A 260 -23.17 13.53 -10.32
C ASN A 260 -23.30 14.77 -11.21
N GLU A 261 -24.32 15.60 -11.00
CA GLU A 261 -24.47 16.89 -11.68
C GLU A 261 -23.28 17.81 -11.45
N LEU A 262 -22.83 17.93 -10.18
CA LEU A 262 -21.68 18.77 -9.83
C LEU A 262 -20.37 18.29 -10.44
N ILE A 263 -20.20 16.98 -10.66
CA ILE A 263 -19.00 16.41 -11.29
C ILE A 263 -18.93 16.76 -12.79
N VAL A 264 -20.08 16.97 -13.43
CA VAL A 264 -20.17 17.22 -14.88
C VAL A 264 -20.13 18.72 -15.22
N GLN A 265 -20.40 19.59 -14.25
CA GLN A 265 -20.32 21.06 -14.40
C GLN A 265 -18.88 21.55 -14.36
#